data_bc5f6b3a49feac80d67699ff477dbc50
#
_entry.id   bc5f6b3a49feac80d67699ff477dbc50
#
_cell.length_a   1.000
_cell.length_b   1.000
_cell.length_c   1.000
_cell.angle_alpha   90.00
_cell.angle_beta   90.00
_cell.angle_gamma   90.00
#
_symmetry.space_group_name_H-M   'P 1'
#
loop_
_entity.id
_entity.type
_entity.pdbx_description
1 polymer ?
#
loop_
_entity_poly.entity_id
_entity_poly.type
_entity_poly.pdbx_seq_one_letter_code
_entity_poly.pdbx_strand_id
1 'polypeptide(L)'
;MCIRDRSVKSLVWYSPDNFEDNGYEIPQTMEELVSLTEKMASDGNTPWCIGLGSGGATGWPATDWMEDIMLRTHSPDVYDMWVSNEMPFNDPRVIEAMDVFGSFALNDKYVSGGTKAVATTDFRDSPKGLFTSPPKCMMHRQASFIPAFFPEGTKAGEDVDFFYFPAFSSKDLGRPVLGAGTVLTATNNKPATTEFMKFLMHPEAHERFMGKGGFLTPHTGVDKGKYASDSFRGLHDILTGATTFRFDGSDLMPGAVGAGSFWTGMVDYVNGKSAKDVADAIQASWDAIK
;
A
#
# COMPACT_ATOMS: atom_id res chain seq x y z
N MET A 1 9.64 -14.12 -18.09
CA MET A 1 8.92 -12.98 -17.53
C MET A 1 9.96 -12.05 -16.92
N CYS A 2 9.92 -10.77 -17.20
CA CYS A 2 10.84 -9.79 -16.66
C CYS A 2 10.02 -8.70 -15.97
N ILE A 3 10.35 -8.38 -14.72
CA ILE A 3 9.69 -7.28 -13.98
C ILE A 3 10.50 -6.02 -14.25
N ARG A 4 9.86 -5.01 -14.83
CA ARG A 4 10.53 -3.79 -15.28
C ARG A 4 10.61 -2.72 -14.19
N ASP A 5 9.54 -2.51 -13.46
CA ASP A 5 9.46 -1.58 -12.33
C ASP A 5 8.65 -2.17 -11.20
N ARG A 6 8.77 -1.59 -10.01
CA ARG A 6 8.00 -1.99 -8.84
C ARG A 6 7.36 -0.79 -8.18
N SER A 7 6.16 -1.01 -7.64
CA SER A 7 5.50 -0.09 -6.75
C SER A 7 5.65 -0.59 -5.32
N VAL A 8 6.22 0.22 -4.45
CA VAL A 8 6.24 -0.04 -3.00
C VAL A 8 4.88 0.41 -2.46
N LYS A 9 4.16 -0.51 -1.81
CA LYS A 9 2.84 -0.24 -1.24
C LYS A 9 2.90 0.07 0.26
N SER A 10 3.98 -0.29 0.94
CA SER A 10 4.20 -0.13 2.38
C SER A 10 4.68 1.27 2.76
N LEU A 11 3.90 2.30 2.39
CA LEU A 11 4.25 3.70 2.59
C LEU A 11 3.11 4.48 3.25
N VAL A 12 3.49 5.44 4.08
CA VAL A 12 2.59 6.48 4.61
C VAL A 12 3.13 7.83 4.18
N TRP A 13 2.31 8.59 3.48
CA TRP A 13 2.60 9.95 2.98
C TRP A 13 2.10 10.98 3.99
N TYR A 14 2.85 12.06 4.17
CA TYR A 14 2.53 13.14 5.09
C TYR A 14 3.15 14.46 4.61
N SER A 15 2.67 15.60 5.10
CA SER A 15 3.33 16.88 4.88
C SER A 15 4.33 17.13 6.02
N PRO A 16 5.64 17.33 5.74
CA PRO A 16 6.64 17.67 6.73
C PRO A 16 6.25 18.91 7.55
N ASP A 17 5.78 19.97 6.89
CA ASP A 17 5.36 21.22 7.53
C ASP A 17 4.21 20.97 8.53
N ASN A 18 3.20 20.18 8.15
CA ASN A 18 2.08 19.85 9.05
C ASN A 18 2.54 19.06 10.27
N PHE A 19 3.55 18.19 10.11
CA PHE A 19 4.11 17.43 11.22
C PHE A 19 4.93 18.34 12.14
N GLU A 20 5.79 19.20 11.59
CA GLU A 20 6.60 20.15 12.34
C GLU A 20 5.74 21.13 13.13
N ASP A 21 4.74 21.74 12.49
CA ASP A 21 3.81 22.70 13.11
C ASP A 21 3.05 22.11 14.31
N ASN A 22 2.81 20.79 14.32
CA ASN A 22 2.09 20.10 15.39
C ASN A 22 3.00 19.29 16.31
N GLY A 23 4.31 19.26 16.07
CA GLY A 23 5.28 18.51 16.87
C GLY A 23 5.08 17.00 16.81
N TYR A 24 4.71 16.47 15.61
CA TYR A 24 4.56 15.04 15.38
C TYR A 24 5.89 14.44 14.91
N GLU A 25 6.21 13.26 15.42
CA GLU A 25 7.40 12.50 15.05
C GLU A 25 7.05 11.32 14.14
N ILE A 26 7.99 10.93 13.28
CA ILE A 26 7.81 9.78 12.38
C ILE A 26 7.86 8.48 13.19
N PRO A 27 6.77 7.69 13.22
CA PRO A 27 6.70 6.46 13.99
C PRO A 27 7.61 5.38 13.38
N GLN A 28 8.33 4.65 14.24
CA GLN A 28 9.22 3.57 13.84
C GLN A 28 8.57 2.19 14.01
N THR A 29 7.50 2.10 14.81
CA THR A 29 6.75 0.87 15.07
C THR A 29 5.26 1.09 14.83
N MET A 30 4.51 -0.01 14.63
CA MET A 30 3.05 0.06 14.49
C MET A 30 2.39 0.59 15.77
N GLU A 31 2.95 0.23 16.92
CA GLU A 31 2.47 0.71 18.21
C GLU A 31 2.61 2.25 18.33
N GLU A 32 3.72 2.80 17.84
CA GLU A 32 3.93 4.24 17.76
C GLU A 32 2.98 4.91 16.74
N LEU A 33 2.71 4.26 15.60
CA LEU A 33 1.75 4.76 14.61
C LEU A 33 0.32 4.82 15.17
N VAL A 34 -0.09 3.82 15.94
CA VAL A 34 -1.38 3.82 16.65
C VAL A 34 -1.42 4.97 17.65
N SER A 35 -0.38 5.11 18.49
CA SER A 35 -0.28 6.20 19.47
C SER A 35 -0.29 7.59 18.81
N LEU A 36 0.40 7.74 17.67
CA LEU A 36 0.39 8.98 16.88
C LEU A 36 -1.02 9.29 16.34
N THR A 37 -1.72 8.25 15.84
CA THR A 37 -3.11 8.39 15.37
C THR A 37 -4.03 8.90 16.49
N GLU A 38 -3.92 8.33 17.70
CA GLU A 38 -4.67 8.76 18.87
C GLU A 38 -4.31 10.19 19.30
N LYS A 39 -3.01 10.51 19.31
CA LYS A 39 -2.52 11.85 19.63
C LYS A 39 -3.09 12.90 18.66
N MET A 40 -2.99 12.69 17.35
CA MET A 40 -3.54 13.59 16.33
C MET A 40 -5.02 13.86 16.58
N ALA A 41 -5.81 12.81 16.83
CA ALA A 41 -7.24 12.95 17.11
C ALA A 41 -7.52 13.70 18.42
N SER A 42 -6.70 13.51 19.46
CA SER A 42 -6.82 14.24 20.73
C SER A 42 -6.44 15.71 20.60
N ASP A 43 -5.51 16.04 19.72
CA ASP A 43 -5.08 17.41 19.41
C ASP A 43 -6.12 18.15 18.52
N GLY A 44 -7.18 17.44 18.06
CA GLY A 44 -8.23 18.00 17.21
C GLY A 44 -7.93 17.89 15.70
N ASN A 45 -6.85 17.20 15.33
CA ASN A 45 -6.49 16.92 13.95
C ASN A 45 -7.08 15.57 13.49
N THR A 46 -7.42 15.45 12.21
CA THR A 46 -7.85 14.19 11.63
C THR A 46 -6.62 13.40 11.16
N PRO A 47 -6.34 12.20 11.70
CA PRO A 47 -5.13 11.45 11.34
C PRO A 47 -5.07 11.04 9.87
N TRP A 48 -6.14 10.48 9.32
CA TRP A 48 -6.07 9.71 8.09
C TRP A 48 -6.90 10.27 6.94
N CYS A 49 -6.27 10.34 5.78
CA CYS A 49 -6.90 10.48 4.47
C CYS A 49 -7.11 9.07 3.89
N ILE A 50 -8.31 8.51 3.96
CA ILE A 50 -8.62 7.19 3.40
C ILE A 50 -9.74 7.34 2.37
N GLY A 51 -9.54 6.75 1.19
CA GLY A 51 -10.55 6.70 0.14
C GLY A 51 -10.43 5.39 -0.64
N LEU A 52 -11.55 4.66 -0.76
CA LEU A 52 -11.63 3.37 -1.45
C LEU A 52 -12.23 3.47 -2.85
N GLY A 53 -12.83 4.62 -3.18
CA GLY A 53 -13.51 4.84 -4.46
C GLY A 53 -12.55 4.73 -5.64
N SER A 54 -12.91 3.92 -6.66
CA SER A 54 -12.15 3.71 -7.90
C SER A 54 -13.05 3.22 -9.04
N GLY A 55 -14.30 3.71 -9.12
CA GLY A 55 -15.25 3.23 -10.11
C GLY A 55 -15.50 1.72 -9.98
N GLY A 56 -15.32 0.96 -11.06
CA GLY A 56 -15.51 -0.50 -11.06
C GLY A 56 -14.50 -1.27 -10.20
N ALA A 57 -13.39 -0.64 -9.78
CA ALA A 57 -12.39 -1.23 -8.92
C ALA A 57 -12.46 -0.74 -7.47
N THR A 58 -13.58 -0.11 -7.06
CA THR A 58 -13.77 0.37 -5.68
C THR A 58 -13.52 -0.75 -4.68
N GLY A 59 -12.68 -0.46 -3.67
CA GLY A 59 -12.30 -1.41 -2.62
C GLY A 59 -10.81 -1.82 -2.65
N TRP A 60 -10.14 -1.74 -3.81
CA TRP A 60 -8.73 -2.14 -3.91
C TRP A 60 -7.78 -1.39 -2.94
N PRO A 61 -7.99 -0.11 -2.56
CA PRO A 61 -7.09 0.50 -1.58
C PRO A 61 -7.18 -0.17 -0.21
N ALA A 62 -8.34 -0.73 0.15
CA ALA A 62 -8.49 -1.44 1.42
C ALA A 62 -7.89 -2.85 1.38
N THR A 63 -7.90 -3.54 0.22
CA THR A 63 -7.16 -4.81 0.10
C THR A 63 -5.68 -4.60 0.26
N ASP A 64 -5.12 -3.50 -0.28
CA ASP A 64 -3.73 -3.10 -0.05
C ASP A 64 -3.40 -2.90 1.45
N TRP A 65 -4.32 -2.30 2.22
CA TRP A 65 -4.18 -2.18 3.66
C TRP A 65 -4.16 -3.55 4.34
N MET A 66 -5.11 -4.41 3.99
CA MET A 66 -5.23 -5.76 4.53
C MET A 66 -3.99 -6.60 4.29
N GLU A 67 -3.50 -6.61 3.07
CA GLU A 67 -2.33 -7.37 2.64
C GLU A 67 -1.07 -6.91 3.38
N ASP A 68 -0.91 -5.61 3.49
CA ASP A 68 0.23 -5.02 4.18
C ASP A 68 0.18 -5.29 5.70
N ILE A 69 -1.03 -5.26 6.29
CA ILE A 69 -1.25 -5.62 7.69
C ILE A 69 -1.01 -7.12 7.92
N MET A 70 -1.45 -8.00 7.03
CA MET A 70 -1.18 -9.44 7.11
C MET A 70 0.32 -9.73 7.22
N LEU A 71 1.15 -9.02 6.44
CA LEU A 71 2.62 -9.14 6.50
C LEU A 71 3.23 -8.57 7.79
N ARG A 72 2.49 -7.83 8.59
CA ARG A 72 2.92 -7.23 9.86
C ARG A 72 2.38 -7.95 11.08
N THR A 73 1.34 -8.72 10.90
CA THR A 73 0.71 -9.50 11.97
C THR A 73 1.12 -10.97 11.94
N HIS A 74 1.44 -11.50 10.74
CA HIS A 74 1.74 -12.90 10.52
C HIS A 74 2.97 -13.12 9.64
N SER A 75 3.52 -14.34 9.67
CA SER A 75 4.67 -14.70 8.86
C SER A 75 4.36 -14.68 7.36
N PRO A 76 5.38 -14.54 6.49
CA PRO A 76 5.19 -14.62 5.05
C PRO A 76 4.55 -15.92 4.56
N ASP A 77 4.79 -17.04 5.23
CA ASP A 77 4.17 -18.32 4.90
C ASP A 77 2.65 -18.31 5.15
N VAL A 78 2.20 -17.62 6.20
CA VAL A 78 0.76 -17.43 6.47
C VAL A 78 0.13 -16.57 5.38
N TYR A 79 0.82 -15.53 4.91
CA TYR A 79 0.39 -14.72 3.78
C TYR A 79 0.23 -15.57 2.52
N ASP A 80 1.22 -16.40 2.20
CA ASP A 80 1.22 -17.25 1.01
C ASP A 80 0.08 -18.28 1.07
N MET A 81 -0.16 -18.92 2.23
CA MET A 81 -1.27 -19.84 2.44
C MET A 81 -2.64 -19.15 2.30
N TRP A 82 -2.76 -17.91 2.76
CA TRP A 82 -3.98 -17.13 2.60
C TRP A 82 -4.25 -16.80 1.12
N VAL A 83 -3.24 -16.30 0.41
CA VAL A 83 -3.35 -15.95 -1.01
C VAL A 83 -3.64 -17.16 -1.90
N SER A 84 -3.15 -18.35 -1.56
CA SER A 84 -3.43 -19.62 -2.28
C SER A 84 -4.71 -20.33 -1.84
N ASN A 85 -5.38 -19.85 -0.79
CA ASN A 85 -6.50 -20.51 -0.13
C ASN A 85 -6.15 -21.90 0.44
N GLU A 86 -4.89 -22.15 0.78
CA GLU A 86 -4.50 -23.25 1.68
C GLU A 86 -4.95 -22.93 3.12
N MET A 87 -4.96 -21.65 3.47
CA MET A 87 -5.63 -21.12 4.65
C MET A 87 -6.92 -20.41 4.21
N PRO A 88 -8.09 -20.75 4.79
CA PRO A 88 -9.34 -20.13 4.37
C PRO A 88 -9.37 -18.62 4.68
N PHE A 89 -10.11 -17.86 3.88
CA PHE A 89 -10.20 -16.40 4.03
C PHE A 89 -10.85 -15.99 5.36
N ASN A 90 -11.68 -16.83 5.95
CA ASN A 90 -12.33 -16.61 7.24
C ASN A 90 -11.54 -17.18 8.45
N ASP A 91 -10.25 -17.47 8.26
CA ASP A 91 -9.36 -17.82 9.36
C ASP A 91 -9.27 -16.67 10.38
N PRO A 92 -9.20 -16.93 11.69
CA PRO A 92 -9.08 -15.88 12.71
C PRO A 92 -7.92 -14.90 12.48
N ARG A 93 -6.85 -15.32 11.84
CA ARG A 93 -5.69 -14.46 11.51
C ARG A 93 -6.03 -13.38 10.47
N VAL A 94 -6.90 -13.71 9.51
CA VAL A 94 -7.39 -12.73 8.53
C VAL A 94 -8.34 -11.75 9.19
N ILE A 95 -9.20 -12.24 10.11
CA ILE A 95 -10.10 -11.41 10.90
C ILE A 95 -9.30 -10.45 11.80
N GLU A 96 -8.21 -10.91 12.46
CA GLU A 96 -7.29 -10.06 13.22
C GLU A 96 -6.74 -8.90 12.34
N ALA A 97 -6.32 -9.20 11.12
CA ALA A 97 -5.82 -8.16 10.21
C ALA A 97 -6.91 -7.17 9.77
N MET A 98 -8.15 -7.66 9.56
CA MET A 98 -9.31 -6.78 9.30
C MET A 98 -9.58 -5.85 10.48
N ASP A 99 -9.52 -6.35 11.71
CA ASP A 99 -9.75 -5.56 12.92
C ASP A 99 -8.65 -4.50 13.10
N VAL A 100 -7.38 -4.81 12.77
CA VAL A 100 -6.29 -3.81 12.74
C VAL A 100 -6.57 -2.72 11.70
N PHE A 101 -7.00 -3.06 10.48
CA PHE A 101 -7.42 -2.06 9.50
C PHE A 101 -8.61 -1.23 10.02
N GLY A 102 -9.59 -1.91 10.61
CA GLY A 102 -10.77 -1.25 11.19
C GLY A 102 -10.43 -0.26 12.29
N SER A 103 -9.37 -0.50 13.08
CA SER A 103 -8.93 0.42 14.13
C SER A 103 -8.49 1.78 13.58
N PHE A 104 -8.02 1.84 12.33
CA PHE A 104 -7.71 3.09 11.62
C PHE A 104 -8.92 3.66 10.88
N ALA A 105 -9.70 2.81 10.18
CA ALA A 105 -10.69 3.23 9.19
C ALA A 105 -12.11 3.40 9.73
N LEU A 106 -12.44 2.79 10.89
CA LEU A 106 -13.81 2.74 11.41
C LEU A 106 -14.08 3.71 12.59
N ASN A 107 -13.23 4.71 12.78
CA ASN A 107 -13.42 5.74 13.77
C ASN A 107 -13.65 7.09 13.08
N ASP A 108 -14.82 7.70 13.28
CA ASP A 108 -15.19 8.98 12.66
C ASP A 108 -14.19 10.13 12.95
N LYS A 109 -13.48 10.06 14.08
CA LYS A 109 -12.47 11.07 14.43
C LYS A 109 -11.13 10.84 13.73
N TYR A 110 -10.91 9.63 13.19
CA TYR A 110 -9.62 9.26 12.58
C TYR A 110 -9.59 9.50 11.08
N VAL A 111 -10.74 9.58 10.42
CA VAL A 111 -10.83 9.65 8.95
C VAL A 111 -11.45 10.94 8.46
N SER A 112 -10.87 11.53 7.44
CA SER A 112 -11.40 12.73 6.81
C SER A 112 -12.78 12.46 6.20
N GLY A 113 -13.75 13.27 6.62
CA GLY A 113 -15.16 13.11 6.26
C GLY A 113 -15.92 12.04 7.06
N GLY A 114 -15.27 11.41 8.03
CA GLY A 114 -15.82 10.32 8.85
C GLY A 114 -15.87 8.98 8.11
N THR A 115 -16.25 7.91 8.80
CA THR A 115 -16.27 6.53 8.30
C THR A 115 -17.11 6.36 7.02
N LYS A 116 -18.20 7.11 6.88
CA LYS A 116 -19.07 7.08 5.69
C LYS A 116 -18.40 7.60 4.42
N ALA A 117 -17.39 8.45 4.56
CA ALA A 117 -16.65 8.97 3.42
C ALA A 117 -15.61 7.96 2.87
N VAL A 118 -15.17 7.00 3.69
CA VAL A 118 -14.11 6.04 3.33
C VAL A 118 -14.47 5.28 2.04
N ALA A 119 -15.66 4.72 1.95
CA ALA A 119 -16.09 3.93 0.79
C ALA A 119 -16.27 4.77 -0.49
N THR A 120 -16.61 6.07 -0.35
CA THR A 120 -17.07 6.93 -1.46
C THR A 120 -16.01 7.91 -1.94
N THR A 121 -15.04 8.28 -1.11
CA THR A 121 -13.94 9.16 -1.51
C THR A 121 -13.05 8.43 -2.53
N ASP A 122 -12.85 9.06 -3.70
CA ASP A 122 -11.97 8.51 -4.72
C ASP A 122 -10.52 8.46 -4.21
N PHE A 123 -9.82 7.37 -4.50
CA PHE A 123 -8.42 7.18 -4.04
C PHE A 123 -7.48 8.28 -4.54
N ARG A 124 -7.79 8.91 -5.69
CA ARG A 124 -7.03 10.03 -6.27
C ARG A 124 -7.27 11.35 -5.57
N ASP A 125 -8.42 11.48 -4.93
CA ASP A 125 -8.82 12.70 -4.23
C ASP A 125 -8.49 12.63 -2.73
N SER A 126 -8.45 11.44 -2.15
CA SER A 126 -8.19 11.25 -0.71
C SER A 126 -6.88 11.90 -0.23
N PRO A 127 -5.73 11.83 -0.93
CA PRO A 127 -4.49 12.46 -0.46
C PRO A 127 -4.51 13.98 -0.51
N LYS A 128 -5.43 14.61 -1.27
CA LYS A 128 -5.50 16.07 -1.40
C LYS A 128 -5.79 16.79 -0.09
N GLY A 129 -6.34 16.06 0.89
CA GLY A 129 -6.54 16.56 2.25
C GLY A 129 -5.26 16.97 2.98
N LEU A 130 -4.11 16.38 2.62
CA LEU A 130 -2.80 16.72 3.17
C LEU A 130 -2.39 18.17 2.84
N PHE A 131 -2.81 18.67 1.68
CA PHE A 131 -2.38 19.93 1.06
C PHE A 131 -3.37 21.08 1.27
N THR A 132 -4.42 20.90 2.06
CA THR A 132 -5.36 21.98 2.38
C THR A 132 -4.85 22.80 3.57
N SER A 133 -5.26 24.08 3.68
CA SER A 133 -4.95 24.94 4.83
C SER A 133 -6.25 25.42 5.48
N PRO A 134 -6.59 24.95 6.70
CA PRO A 134 -5.90 23.92 7.46
C PRO A 134 -5.97 22.52 6.79
N PRO A 135 -5.06 21.59 7.14
CA PRO A 135 -5.09 20.25 6.59
C PRO A 135 -6.36 19.51 7.02
N LYS A 136 -6.97 18.78 6.08
CA LYS A 136 -8.16 17.94 6.38
C LYS A 136 -7.79 16.59 6.98
N CYS A 137 -6.57 16.18 6.81
CA CYS A 137 -6.01 14.95 7.36
C CYS A 137 -4.47 15.02 7.32
N MET A 138 -3.78 14.28 8.20
CA MET A 138 -2.35 14.38 8.43
C MET A 138 -1.54 13.32 7.69
N MET A 139 -2.11 12.14 7.45
CA MET A 139 -1.43 10.98 6.87
C MET A 139 -2.27 10.31 5.78
N HIS A 140 -1.59 9.72 4.79
CA HIS A 140 -2.23 8.95 3.72
C HIS A 140 -1.40 7.69 3.42
N ARG A 141 -1.94 6.49 3.69
CA ARG A 141 -1.26 5.24 3.34
C ARG A 141 -1.58 4.88 1.90
N GLN A 142 -0.58 4.88 1.04
CA GLN A 142 -0.73 4.51 -0.38
C GLN A 142 0.63 4.20 -1.01
N ALA A 143 0.60 3.45 -2.12
CA ALA A 143 1.76 3.06 -2.88
C ALA A 143 2.51 4.23 -3.54
N SER A 144 3.74 3.96 -3.98
CA SER A 144 4.68 4.94 -4.55
C SER A 144 4.24 5.62 -5.86
N PHE A 145 3.11 5.22 -6.44
CA PHE A 145 2.53 5.89 -7.61
C PHE A 145 1.64 7.11 -7.25
N ILE A 146 1.20 7.25 -5.99
CA ILE A 146 0.20 8.25 -5.59
C ILE A 146 0.60 9.71 -5.84
N PRO A 147 1.90 10.08 -5.88
CA PRO A 147 2.30 11.45 -6.22
C PRO A 147 1.77 11.95 -7.57
N ALA A 148 1.43 11.04 -8.50
CA ALA A 148 0.80 11.41 -9.77
C ALA A 148 -0.59 12.07 -9.62
N PHE A 149 -1.20 11.98 -8.44
CA PHE A 149 -2.52 12.52 -8.11
C PHE A 149 -2.47 13.65 -7.07
N PHE A 150 -1.29 14.06 -6.65
CA PHE A 150 -1.12 15.23 -5.80
C PHE A 150 -1.43 16.53 -6.57
N PRO A 151 -1.72 17.64 -5.89
CA PRO A 151 -1.90 18.94 -6.55
C PRO A 151 -0.70 19.28 -7.45
N GLU A 152 -0.99 19.95 -8.56
CA GLU A 152 0.05 20.39 -9.49
C GLU A 152 1.09 21.27 -8.78
N GLY A 153 2.37 21.03 -9.04
CA GLY A 153 3.49 21.74 -8.43
C GLY A 153 3.96 21.17 -7.10
N THR A 154 3.28 20.15 -6.54
CA THR A 154 3.74 19.49 -5.31
C THR A 154 5.11 18.84 -5.51
N LYS A 155 6.03 19.14 -4.60
CA LYS A 155 7.39 18.62 -4.61
C LYS A 155 7.56 17.54 -3.54
N ALA A 156 7.86 16.31 -3.97
CA ALA A 156 8.21 15.23 -3.06
C ALA A 156 9.57 15.50 -2.41
N GLY A 157 9.64 15.35 -1.09
CA GLY A 157 10.80 15.68 -0.26
C GLY A 157 10.79 17.12 0.30
N GLU A 158 9.83 17.98 -0.15
CA GLU A 158 9.60 19.34 0.37
C GLU A 158 8.17 19.45 0.92
N ASP A 159 7.17 19.54 0.05
CA ASP A 159 5.75 19.74 0.42
C ASP A 159 5.11 18.46 0.98
N VAL A 160 5.60 17.30 0.55
CA VAL A 160 5.16 15.96 0.95
C VAL A 160 6.35 15.02 1.00
N ASP A 161 6.37 14.17 2.02
CA ASP A 161 7.34 13.09 2.16
C ASP A 161 6.63 11.82 2.59
N PHE A 162 7.37 10.73 2.77
CA PHE A 162 6.83 9.44 3.16
C PHE A 162 7.73 8.76 4.20
N PHE A 163 7.11 7.89 4.97
CA PHE A 163 7.83 6.93 5.79
C PHE A 163 7.36 5.50 5.50
N TYR A 164 8.19 4.54 5.85
CA TYR A 164 7.84 3.13 5.76
C TYR A 164 6.67 2.84 6.70
N PHE A 165 5.61 2.19 6.18
CA PHE A 165 4.50 1.70 7.00
C PHE A 165 5.05 0.68 8.00
N PRO A 166 5.09 0.99 9.30
CA PRO A 166 5.93 0.26 10.24
C PRO A 166 5.40 -1.14 10.57
N ALA A 167 6.30 -2.01 11.01
CA ALA A 167 5.95 -3.32 11.56
C ALA A 167 5.65 -3.22 13.06
N PHE A 168 4.91 -4.19 13.60
CA PHE A 168 4.76 -4.34 15.05
C PHE A 168 6.09 -4.75 15.68
N SER A 169 6.53 -4.02 16.70
CA SER A 169 7.74 -4.35 17.44
C SER A 169 7.62 -5.68 18.20
N SER A 170 6.39 -6.04 18.57
CA SER A 170 6.06 -7.26 19.30
C SER A 170 6.02 -8.54 18.46
N LYS A 171 6.02 -8.45 17.13
CA LYS A 171 5.82 -9.63 16.23
C LYS A 171 7.12 -10.20 15.61
N ASP A 172 8.25 -9.50 15.71
CA ASP A 172 9.56 -9.91 15.17
C ASP A 172 9.53 -10.40 13.70
N LEU A 173 8.80 -9.71 12.85
CA LEU A 173 8.63 -10.05 11.41
C LEU A 173 9.59 -9.26 10.50
N GLY A 174 10.53 -8.51 11.06
CA GLY A 174 11.50 -7.71 10.34
C GLY A 174 10.87 -6.49 9.64
N ARG A 175 11.27 -6.24 8.39
CA ARG A 175 10.77 -5.13 7.56
C ARG A 175 10.08 -5.68 6.29
N PRO A 176 8.86 -6.19 6.40
CA PRO A 176 8.13 -6.68 5.24
C PRO A 176 7.70 -5.53 4.33
N VAL A 177 7.76 -5.74 3.03
CA VAL A 177 7.28 -4.83 2.01
C VAL A 177 6.25 -5.53 1.12
N LEU A 178 5.07 -4.93 1.05
CA LEU A 178 4.07 -5.22 0.04
C LEU A 178 4.39 -4.44 -1.22
N GLY A 179 4.27 -5.07 -2.37
CA GLY A 179 4.50 -4.38 -3.63
C GLY A 179 3.74 -4.96 -4.81
N ALA A 180 3.71 -4.19 -5.88
CA ALA A 180 3.23 -4.60 -7.19
C ALA A 180 4.28 -4.29 -8.25
N GLY A 181 4.00 -4.58 -9.51
CA GLY A 181 4.95 -4.24 -10.56
C GLY A 181 4.42 -4.46 -11.97
N THR A 182 5.04 -3.76 -12.89
CA THR A 182 4.80 -3.96 -14.31
C THR A 182 5.57 -5.19 -14.80
N VAL A 183 4.87 -6.11 -15.41
CA VAL A 183 5.41 -7.36 -15.95
C VAL A 183 5.55 -7.25 -17.46
N LEU A 184 6.75 -7.49 -17.99
CA LEU A 184 7.01 -7.61 -19.41
C LEU A 184 6.98 -9.08 -19.83
N THR A 185 6.17 -9.40 -20.83
CA THR A 185 6.02 -10.78 -21.33
C THR A 185 6.42 -10.86 -22.80
N ALA A 186 7.30 -11.79 -23.11
CA ALA A 186 7.61 -12.15 -24.51
C ALA A 186 6.46 -12.96 -25.10
N THR A 187 5.90 -12.51 -26.23
CA THR A 187 4.83 -13.21 -26.95
C THR A 187 5.33 -14.13 -28.07
N ASN A 188 6.66 -14.16 -28.28
CA ASN A 188 7.32 -15.06 -29.23
C ASN A 188 8.77 -15.33 -28.81
N ASN A 189 9.39 -16.36 -29.40
CA ASN A 189 10.77 -16.80 -29.11
C ASN A 189 11.78 -16.38 -30.20
N LYS A 190 11.54 -15.30 -30.92
CA LYS A 190 12.50 -14.82 -31.92
C LYS A 190 13.80 -14.38 -31.21
N PRO A 191 14.99 -14.62 -31.84
CA PRO A 191 16.28 -14.24 -31.25
C PRO A 191 16.32 -12.79 -30.78
N ALA A 192 15.83 -11.84 -31.59
CA ALA A 192 15.78 -10.44 -31.21
C ALA A 192 14.91 -10.15 -29.97
N THR A 193 13.78 -10.84 -29.82
CA THR A 193 12.92 -10.73 -28.63
C THR A 193 13.66 -11.24 -27.40
N THR A 194 14.32 -12.39 -27.52
CA THR A 194 15.09 -12.98 -26.42
C THR A 194 16.23 -12.06 -25.97
N GLU A 195 17.00 -11.50 -26.92
CA GLU A 195 18.09 -10.58 -26.60
C GLU A 195 17.58 -9.27 -25.98
N PHE A 196 16.44 -8.75 -26.46
CA PHE A 196 15.81 -7.58 -25.85
C PHE A 196 15.37 -7.86 -24.41
N MET A 197 14.75 -9.02 -24.15
CA MET A 197 14.36 -9.40 -22.78
C MET A 197 15.59 -9.55 -21.87
N LYS A 198 16.70 -10.11 -22.37
CA LYS A 198 17.97 -10.16 -21.61
C LYS A 198 18.49 -8.76 -21.29
N PHE A 199 18.49 -7.86 -22.29
CA PHE A 199 18.92 -6.46 -22.08
C PHE A 199 18.08 -5.78 -20.99
N LEU A 200 16.77 -5.99 -20.96
CA LEU A 200 15.90 -5.42 -19.94
C LEU A 200 16.19 -5.93 -18.50
N MET A 201 16.96 -6.99 -18.34
CA MET A 201 17.43 -7.50 -17.04
C MET A 201 18.76 -6.85 -16.60
N HIS A 202 19.43 -6.10 -17.45
CA HIS A 202 20.69 -5.44 -17.11
C HIS A 202 20.47 -4.12 -16.34
N PRO A 203 21.36 -3.76 -15.38
CA PRO A 203 21.31 -2.49 -14.66
C PRO A 203 21.19 -1.29 -15.60
N GLU A 204 21.97 -1.27 -16.68
CA GLU A 204 21.98 -0.18 -17.67
C GLU A 204 20.58 0.12 -18.25
N ALA A 205 19.77 -0.92 -18.50
CA ALA A 205 18.42 -0.72 -19.01
C ALA A 205 17.53 -0.01 -17.99
N HIS A 206 17.68 -0.33 -16.71
CA HIS A 206 16.96 0.32 -15.61
C HIS A 206 17.43 1.76 -15.40
N GLU A 207 18.73 2.00 -15.37
CA GLU A 207 19.32 3.32 -15.17
C GLU A 207 18.88 4.35 -16.21
N ARG A 208 18.62 3.94 -17.46
CA ARG A 208 18.07 4.79 -18.51
C ARG A 208 16.69 5.36 -18.19
N PHE A 209 15.90 4.66 -17.37
CA PHE A 209 14.57 5.10 -16.94
C PHE A 209 14.60 5.86 -15.62
N MET A 210 15.51 5.52 -14.71
CA MET A 210 15.60 6.11 -13.38
C MET A 210 15.72 7.63 -13.40
N GLY A 211 16.52 8.16 -14.32
CA GLY A 211 16.72 9.61 -14.49
C GLY A 211 15.50 10.37 -15.05
N LYS A 212 14.49 9.67 -15.55
CA LYS A 212 13.26 10.30 -16.08
C LYS A 212 12.18 10.51 -15.02
N GLY A 213 12.38 10.00 -13.79
CA GLY A 213 11.37 9.98 -12.74
C GLY A 213 10.27 8.95 -12.99
N GLY A 214 9.47 8.66 -11.95
CA GLY A 214 8.35 7.73 -12.01
C GLY A 214 8.69 6.25 -12.19
N PHE A 215 9.96 5.87 -12.14
CA PHE A 215 10.45 4.51 -12.32
C PHE A 215 11.24 4.05 -11.11
N LEU A 216 10.80 2.96 -10.49
CA LEU A 216 11.47 2.32 -9.38
C LEU A 216 11.90 0.89 -9.78
N THR A 217 13.17 0.56 -9.57
CA THR A 217 13.70 -0.77 -9.91
C THR A 217 13.97 -1.62 -8.67
N PRO A 218 13.70 -2.94 -8.72
CA PRO A 218 14.14 -3.88 -7.69
C PRO A 218 15.61 -4.31 -7.88
N HIS A 219 16.30 -3.81 -8.91
CA HIS A 219 17.63 -4.26 -9.27
C HIS A 219 18.68 -3.64 -8.34
N THR A 220 19.33 -4.45 -7.51
CA THR A 220 20.32 -4.01 -6.52
C THR A 220 21.65 -3.55 -7.11
N GLY A 221 21.95 -3.89 -8.37
CA GLY A 221 23.20 -3.55 -9.06
C GLY A 221 23.16 -2.21 -9.80
N VAL A 222 22.13 -1.39 -9.66
CA VAL A 222 22.04 -0.06 -10.28
C VAL A 222 22.80 0.98 -9.48
N ASP A 223 23.27 2.03 -10.16
CA ASP A 223 23.76 3.24 -9.52
C ASP A 223 22.58 4.09 -9.04
N LYS A 224 22.35 4.15 -7.72
CA LYS A 224 21.28 4.95 -7.11
C LYS A 224 21.38 6.44 -7.42
N GLY A 225 22.58 6.94 -7.74
CA GLY A 225 22.79 8.31 -8.18
C GLY A 225 22.08 8.69 -9.48
N LYS A 226 21.61 7.67 -10.23
CA LYS A 226 20.82 7.87 -11.46
C LYS A 226 19.33 8.21 -11.20
N TYR A 227 18.83 8.05 -9.98
CA TYR A 227 17.47 8.47 -9.67
C TYR A 227 17.33 10.00 -9.71
N ALA A 228 16.20 10.45 -10.22
CA ALA A 228 15.92 11.88 -10.42
C ALA A 228 15.75 12.66 -9.10
N SER A 229 15.47 11.99 -7.97
CA SER A 229 15.28 12.65 -6.67
C SER A 229 15.69 11.77 -5.51
N ASP A 230 15.88 12.40 -4.33
CA ASP A 230 16.14 11.71 -3.06
C ASP A 230 14.96 10.82 -2.64
N SER A 231 13.73 11.24 -2.93
CA SER A 231 12.54 10.44 -2.67
C SER A 231 12.59 9.09 -3.39
N PHE A 232 13.00 9.05 -4.67
CA PHE A 232 13.17 7.77 -5.38
C PHE A 232 14.32 6.93 -4.82
N ARG A 233 15.39 7.55 -4.32
CA ARG A 233 16.46 6.84 -3.61
C ARG A 233 15.95 6.21 -2.32
N GLY A 234 15.15 6.96 -1.54
CA GLY A 234 14.50 6.44 -0.33
C GLY A 234 13.53 5.28 -0.61
N LEU A 235 12.71 5.37 -1.67
CA LEU A 235 11.84 4.28 -2.10
C LEU A 235 12.65 3.02 -2.48
N HIS A 236 13.75 3.20 -3.20
CA HIS A 236 14.66 2.10 -3.56
C HIS A 236 15.26 1.46 -2.31
N ASP A 237 15.66 2.25 -1.32
CA ASP A 237 16.22 1.73 -0.06
C ASP A 237 15.18 0.96 0.77
N ILE A 238 13.92 1.40 0.79
CA ILE A 238 12.83 0.63 1.40
C ILE A 238 12.65 -0.71 0.68
N LEU A 239 12.61 -0.71 -0.65
CA LEU A 239 12.41 -1.91 -1.46
C LEU A 239 13.55 -2.92 -1.30
N THR A 240 14.80 -2.46 -1.41
CA THR A 240 15.99 -3.33 -1.37
C THR A 240 16.43 -3.70 0.03
N GLY A 241 16.05 -2.92 1.04
CA GLY A 241 16.26 -3.20 2.46
C GLY A 241 15.17 -4.07 3.10
N ALA A 242 14.16 -4.49 2.33
CA ALA A 242 13.10 -5.36 2.82
C ALA A 242 13.67 -6.73 3.24
N THR A 243 13.29 -7.20 4.44
CA THR A 243 13.60 -8.57 4.88
C THR A 243 12.67 -9.59 4.23
N THR A 244 11.48 -9.15 3.85
CA THR A 244 10.46 -9.93 3.16
C THR A 244 9.79 -9.04 2.11
N PHE A 245 9.61 -9.57 0.91
CA PHE A 245 8.79 -8.95 -0.12
C PHE A 245 7.68 -9.91 -0.54
N ARG A 246 6.43 -9.41 -0.58
CA ARG A 246 5.33 -10.14 -1.20
C ARG A 246 4.62 -9.27 -2.22
N PHE A 247 4.22 -9.92 -3.30
CA PHE A 247 3.39 -9.29 -4.32
C PHE A 247 1.98 -9.12 -3.80
N ASP A 248 1.26 -8.13 -4.30
CA ASP A 248 -0.16 -7.87 -4.09
C ASP A 248 -0.97 -9.17 -4.11
N GLY A 249 -1.57 -9.53 -2.98
CA GLY A 249 -2.26 -10.80 -2.81
C GLY A 249 -3.56 -10.85 -3.61
N SER A 250 -4.30 -9.75 -3.66
CA SER A 250 -5.55 -9.68 -4.43
C SER A 250 -5.31 -9.85 -5.93
N ASP A 251 -4.18 -9.37 -6.45
CA ASP A 251 -3.75 -9.58 -7.85
C ASP A 251 -3.33 -11.03 -8.14
N LEU A 252 -2.93 -11.79 -7.11
CA LEU A 252 -2.54 -13.19 -7.22
C LEU A 252 -3.72 -14.17 -7.03
N MET A 253 -4.77 -13.72 -6.37
CA MET A 253 -6.01 -14.50 -6.21
C MET A 253 -6.78 -14.63 -7.53
N PRO A 254 -7.64 -15.65 -7.70
CA PRO A 254 -8.58 -15.68 -8.82
C PRO A 254 -9.38 -14.39 -8.92
N GLY A 255 -9.58 -13.85 -10.13
CA GLY A 255 -10.22 -12.55 -10.33
C GLY A 255 -11.61 -12.40 -9.69
N ALA A 256 -12.39 -13.50 -9.61
CA ALA A 256 -13.68 -13.49 -8.92
C ALA A 256 -13.55 -13.23 -7.40
N VAL A 257 -12.41 -13.55 -6.82
CA VAL A 257 -12.12 -13.31 -5.41
C VAL A 257 -11.33 -12.02 -5.25
N GLY A 258 -10.10 -11.94 -5.76
CA GLY A 258 -9.20 -10.81 -5.53
C GLY A 258 -9.79 -9.48 -5.99
N ALA A 259 -10.15 -9.39 -7.29
CA ALA A 259 -10.78 -8.20 -7.88
C ALA A 259 -12.31 -8.19 -7.76
N GLY A 260 -12.91 -9.21 -7.19
CA GLY A 260 -14.34 -9.36 -6.99
C GLY A 260 -14.75 -9.26 -5.53
N SER A 261 -14.95 -10.43 -4.88
CA SER A 261 -15.51 -10.51 -3.53
C SER A 261 -14.63 -9.88 -2.46
N PHE A 262 -13.30 -9.84 -2.62
CA PHE A 262 -12.42 -9.18 -1.67
C PHE A 262 -12.57 -7.65 -1.73
N TRP A 263 -12.53 -7.05 -2.93
CA TRP A 263 -12.78 -5.60 -3.07
C TRP A 263 -14.14 -5.20 -2.52
N THR A 264 -15.20 -5.88 -2.94
CA THR A 264 -16.57 -5.57 -2.50
C THR A 264 -16.76 -5.85 -1.00
N GLY A 265 -16.14 -6.90 -0.49
CA GLY A 265 -16.17 -7.24 0.93
C GLY A 265 -15.53 -6.16 1.80
N MET A 266 -14.41 -5.57 1.37
CA MET A 266 -13.79 -4.46 2.10
C MET A 266 -14.63 -3.20 2.09
N VAL A 267 -15.38 -2.94 1.00
CA VAL A 267 -16.39 -1.86 0.95
C VAL A 267 -17.53 -2.14 1.95
N ASP A 268 -18.02 -3.38 1.99
CA ASP A 268 -19.04 -3.80 2.95
C ASP A 268 -18.56 -3.65 4.40
N TYR A 269 -17.29 -3.98 4.67
CA TYR A 269 -16.68 -3.85 6.00
C TYR A 269 -16.68 -2.40 6.47
N VAL A 270 -16.20 -1.47 5.64
CA VAL A 270 -16.19 -0.04 6.03
C VAL A 270 -17.59 0.57 6.08
N ASN A 271 -18.58 -0.07 5.48
CA ASN A 271 -20.00 0.28 5.59
C ASN A 271 -20.71 -0.39 6.80
N GLY A 272 -19.99 -1.13 7.65
CA GLY A 272 -20.48 -1.61 8.94
C GLY A 272 -20.84 -3.09 9.01
N LYS A 273 -20.52 -3.92 7.99
CA LYS A 273 -20.56 -5.38 8.16
C LYS A 273 -19.44 -5.84 9.08
N SER A 274 -19.68 -6.89 9.87
CA SER A 274 -18.63 -7.45 10.71
C SER A 274 -17.50 -8.07 9.88
N ALA A 275 -16.28 -8.04 10.42
CA ALA A 275 -15.12 -8.68 9.79
C ALA A 275 -15.39 -10.15 9.48
N LYS A 276 -16.05 -10.85 10.42
CA LYS A 276 -16.41 -12.27 10.25
C LYS A 276 -17.38 -12.48 9.08
N ASP A 277 -18.46 -11.72 8.99
CA ASP A 277 -19.45 -11.89 7.92
C ASP A 277 -18.87 -11.58 6.54
N VAL A 278 -17.96 -10.59 6.45
CA VAL A 278 -17.24 -10.25 5.23
C VAL A 278 -16.28 -11.39 4.85
N ALA A 279 -15.49 -11.89 5.79
CA ALA A 279 -14.56 -12.98 5.55
C ALA A 279 -15.26 -14.27 5.15
N ASP A 280 -16.40 -14.61 5.79
CA ASP A 280 -17.25 -15.76 5.40
C ASP A 280 -17.79 -15.62 3.97
N ALA A 281 -18.22 -14.42 3.57
CA ALA A 281 -18.72 -14.17 2.22
C ALA A 281 -17.61 -14.29 1.15
N ILE A 282 -16.40 -13.81 1.45
CA ILE A 282 -15.25 -13.96 0.56
C ILE A 282 -14.85 -15.44 0.45
N GLN A 283 -14.82 -16.18 1.56
CA GLN A 283 -14.54 -17.62 1.54
C GLN A 283 -15.59 -18.38 0.71
N ALA A 284 -16.87 -18.05 0.84
CA ALA A 284 -17.92 -18.66 0.02
C ALA A 284 -17.70 -18.41 -1.48
N SER A 285 -17.15 -17.26 -1.86
CA SER A 285 -16.76 -16.97 -3.25
C SER A 285 -15.59 -17.85 -3.72
N TRP A 286 -14.61 -18.12 -2.85
CA TRP A 286 -13.54 -19.07 -3.12
C TRP A 286 -14.10 -20.49 -3.34
N ASP A 287 -15.01 -20.95 -2.49
CA ASP A 287 -15.57 -22.29 -2.56
C ASP A 287 -16.43 -22.50 -3.82
N ALA A 288 -17.02 -21.41 -4.34
CA ALA A 288 -17.83 -21.45 -5.57
C ALA A 288 -17.01 -21.62 -6.86
N ILE A 289 -15.69 -21.37 -6.83
CA ILE A 289 -14.82 -21.49 -8.01
C ILE A 289 -13.91 -22.73 -7.97
N LYS A 290 -13.99 -23.54 -6.91
CA LYS A 290 -13.34 -24.87 -6.81
C LYS A 290 -14.19 -25.90 -7.54
#